data_1a05354cbd1d3b28504d9757c65d3af6
#
_entry.id   1a05354cbd1d3b28504d9757c65d3af6
#
_cell.length_a   1.000
_cell.length_b   1.000
_cell.length_c   1.000
_cell.angle_alpha   90.00
_cell.angle_beta   90.00
_cell.angle_gamma   90.00
#
_symmetry.space_group_name_H-M   'P 1'
#
loop_
_entity.id
_entity.type
_entity.pdbx_description
1 polymer ?
#
loop_
_entity_poly.entity_id
_entity_poly.type
_entity_poly.pdbx_seq_one_letter_code
_entity_poly.pdbx_strand_id
1 'polypeptide(L)'
;TSTTIRTAAELMDLGVVPARIYNRLFDQNRLDRLQLLGYLLSEKIELIEDGKVALAHLTAEEVKRFNVITGDTEGFVNYGLSIQGVQMSALIIDREYLVKMSFRSIDKFPCNEFSAEFFNGGGHKNAAGGASKDTLDNTLNKFKESIKTYKSHL
;
A
#
# COMPACT_ATOMS: atom_id res chain seq x y z
N THR A 1 12.89 2.73 -17.67
CA THR A 1 13.93 2.32 -18.61
C THR A 1 14.14 3.37 -19.69
N SER A 2 15.27 3.33 -20.41
CA SER A 2 15.53 4.23 -21.56
C SER A 2 14.47 4.07 -22.65
N THR A 3 13.98 2.85 -22.87
CA THR A 3 12.88 2.56 -23.79
C THR A 3 11.61 3.32 -23.41
N THR A 4 11.22 3.28 -22.14
CA THR A 4 10.03 4.01 -21.64
C THR A 4 10.10 5.50 -21.93
N ILE A 5 11.27 6.11 -21.72
CA ILE A 5 11.46 7.54 -21.97
C ILE A 5 11.40 7.86 -23.48
N ARG A 6 12.00 7.03 -24.33
CA ARG A 6 11.92 7.20 -25.79
C ARG A 6 10.50 7.09 -26.30
N THR A 7 9.75 6.05 -25.86
CA THR A 7 8.33 5.90 -26.24
C THR A 7 7.50 7.11 -25.78
N ALA A 8 7.78 7.65 -24.59
CA ALA A 8 7.09 8.87 -24.14
C ALA A 8 7.39 10.07 -25.05
N ALA A 9 8.66 10.24 -25.47
CA ALA A 9 9.06 11.30 -26.42
C ALA A 9 8.34 11.13 -27.78
N GLU A 10 8.37 9.92 -28.35
CA GLU A 10 7.67 9.61 -29.60
C GLU A 10 6.15 9.92 -29.52
N LEU A 11 5.52 9.60 -28.41
CA LEU A 11 4.10 9.93 -28.19
C LEU A 11 3.87 11.46 -28.15
N MET A 12 4.79 12.22 -27.56
CA MET A 12 4.73 13.68 -27.56
C MET A 12 4.88 14.25 -28.98
N ASP A 13 5.78 13.70 -29.78
CA ASP A 13 5.94 14.08 -31.20
C ASP A 13 4.66 13.81 -32.03
N LEU A 14 3.90 12.78 -31.66
CA LEU A 14 2.57 12.47 -32.23
C LEU A 14 1.45 13.35 -31.67
N GLY A 15 1.74 14.35 -30.85
CA GLY A 15 0.77 15.32 -30.32
C GLY A 15 0.14 14.95 -28.98
N VAL A 16 0.66 13.93 -28.28
CA VAL A 16 0.22 13.62 -26.91
C VAL A 16 0.66 14.73 -25.96
N VAL A 17 -0.27 15.26 -25.20
CA VAL A 17 -0.01 16.29 -24.18
C VAL A 17 0.08 15.63 -22.80
N PRO A 18 1.28 15.48 -22.21
CA PRO A 18 1.47 14.76 -20.93
C PRO A 18 0.60 15.31 -19.80
N ALA A 19 0.45 16.62 -19.69
CA ALA A 19 -0.37 17.24 -18.66
C ALA A 19 -1.85 16.79 -18.69
N ARG A 20 -2.43 16.56 -19.88
CA ARG A 20 -3.79 16.03 -20.00
C ARG A 20 -3.92 14.62 -19.51
N ILE A 21 -2.90 13.79 -19.74
CA ILE A 21 -2.85 12.40 -19.24
C ILE A 21 -2.70 12.43 -17.74
N TYR A 22 -1.76 13.22 -17.21
CA TYR A 22 -1.52 13.37 -15.78
C TYR A 22 -2.81 13.76 -15.04
N ASN A 23 -3.49 14.81 -15.50
CA ASN A 23 -4.73 15.27 -14.87
C ASN A 23 -5.81 14.20 -14.87
N ARG A 24 -5.92 13.39 -15.94
CA ARG A 24 -6.90 12.30 -15.99
C ARG A 24 -6.57 11.13 -15.05
N LEU A 25 -5.30 10.85 -14.84
CA LEU A 25 -4.85 9.73 -14.02
C LEU A 25 -4.74 10.09 -12.54
N PHE A 26 -4.31 11.32 -12.22
CA PHE A 26 -3.90 11.68 -10.87
C PHE A 26 -4.72 12.80 -10.23
N ASP A 27 -5.36 13.67 -11.04
CA ASP A 27 -6.07 14.84 -10.52
C ASP A 27 -7.61 14.70 -10.54
N GLN A 28 -8.13 13.48 -10.74
CA GLN A 28 -9.57 13.18 -10.74
C GLN A 28 -9.98 12.41 -9.47
N ASN A 29 -9.39 12.75 -8.33
CA ASN A 29 -9.71 12.10 -7.09
C ASN A 29 -11.04 12.60 -6.51
N ARG A 30 -11.86 11.68 -5.98
CA ARG A 30 -13.01 12.04 -5.16
C ARG A 30 -12.55 12.68 -3.86
N LEU A 31 -13.33 13.64 -3.34
CA LEU A 31 -13.01 14.28 -2.07
C LEU A 31 -12.90 13.28 -0.92
N ASP A 32 -13.83 12.31 -0.85
CA ASP A 32 -13.82 11.23 0.16
C ASP A 32 -12.48 10.47 0.17
N ARG A 33 -11.93 10.17 -1.03
CA ARG A 33 -10.63 9.50 -1.16
C ARG A 33 -9.49 10.34 -0.61
N LEU A 34 -9.48 11.65 -0.87
CA LEU A 34 -8.45 12.55 -0.35
C LEU A 34 -8.57 12.74 1.16
N GLN A 35 -9.79 12.82 1.68
CA GLN A 35 -10.06 12.88 3.13
C GLN A 35 -9.62 11.58 3.82
N LEU A 36 -9.90 10.42 3.23
CA LEU A 36 -9.42 9.13 3.72
C LEU A 36 -7.89 9.07 3.74
N LEU A 37 -7.24 9.53 2.67
CA LEU A 37 -5.78 9.58 2.61
C LEU A 37 -5.21 10.48 3.71
N GLY A 38 -5.76 11.69 3.87
CA GLY A 38 -5.35 12.60 4.94
C GLY A 38 -5.49 11.98 6.32
N TYR A 39 -6.63 11.35 6.59
CA TYR A 39 -6.88 10.61 7.82
C TYR A 39 -5.89 9.47 8.05
N LEU A 40 -5.63 8.66 7.02
CA LEU A 40 -4.68 7.55 7.11
C LEU A 40 -3.27 8.06 7.45
N LEU A 41 -2.83 9.12 6.82
CA LEU A 41 -1.48 9.66 7.03
C LEU A 41 -1.30 10.33 8.39
N SER A 42 -2.34 11.02 8.90
CA SER A 42 -2.26 11.73 10.17
C SER A 42 -2.51 10.84 11.40
N GLU A 43 -3.40 9.85 11.27
CA GLU A 43 -3.94 9.15 12.44
C GLU A 43 -3.64 7.63 12.46
N LYS A 44 -3.29 7.03 11.31
CA LYS A 44 -3.32 5.57 11.18
C LYS A 44 -1.97 4.92 10.90
N ILE A 45 -0.91 5.70 10.69
CA ILE A 45 0.44 5.15 10.48
C ILE A 45 1.11 4.93 11.83
N GLU A 46 1.51 3.69 12.08
CA GLU A 46 2.36 3.26 13.18
C GLU A 46 3.73 2.85 12.63
N LEU A 47 4.80 3.36 13.21
CA LEU A 47 6.16 2.89 12.90
C LEU A 47 6.58 1.82 13.90
N ILE A 48 6.94 0.65 13.40
CA ILE A 48 7.40 -0.51 14.18
C ILE A 48 8.79 -0.96 13.70
N GLU A 49 9.38 -1.93 14.40
CA GLU A 49 10.72 -2.48 14.08
C GLU A 49 11.78 -1.37 13.92
N ASP A 50 11.95 -0.57 14.98
CA ASP A 50 12.90 0.54 15.04
C ASP A 50 12.68 1.58 13.91
N GLY A 51 11.43 1.78 13.49
CA GLY A 51 11.05 2.73 12.44
C GLY A 51 11.25 2.24 11.02
N LYS A 52 11.62 0.98 10.82
CA LYS A 52 11.86 0.40 9.48
C LYS A 52 10.59 -0.09 8.79
N VAL A 53 9.50 -0.28 9.52
CA VAL A 53 8.22 -0.75 9.00
C VAL A 53 7.13 0.26 9.30
N ALA A 54 6.44 0.73 8.27
CA ALA A 54 5.23 1.53 8.39
C ALA A 54 4.01 0.62 8.28
N LEU A 55 3.23 0.53 9.35
CA LEU A 55 1.98 -0.20 9.41
C LEU A 55 0.82 0.79 9.47
N ALA A 56 -0.11 0.68 8.53
CA ALA A 56 -1.37 1.40 8.58
C ALA A 56 -2.54 0.43 8.48
N HIS A 57 -3.66 0.76 9.14
CA HIS A 57 -4.87 -0.06 9.04
C HIS A 57 -6.13 0.78 8.99
N LEU A 58 -7.20 0.21 8.43
CA LEU A 58 -8.53 0.79 8.41
C LEU A 58 -9.55 -0.25 8.89
N THR A 59 -10.42 0.17 9.80
CA THR A 59 -11.56 -0.65 10.27
C THR A 59 -12.70 -0.61 9.25
N ALA A 60 -13.66 -1.55 9.38
CA ALA A 60 -14.87 -1.57 8.55
C ALA A 60 -15.72 -0.29 8.72
N GLU A 61 -15.78 0.26 9.95
CA GLU A 61 -16.49 1.53 10.22
C GLU A 61 -15.79 2.71 9.51
N GLU A 62 -14.46 2.76 9.52
CA GLU A 62 -13.69 3.80 8.82
C GLU A 62 -13.88 3.70 7.30
N VAL A 63 -13.88 2.48 6.77
CA VAL A 63 -14.18 2.22 5.34
C VAL A 63 -15.57 2.77 4.96
N LYS A 64 -16.58 2.53 5.80
CA LYS A 64 -17.94 3.07 5.61
C LYS A 64 -17.97 4.58 5.77
N ARG A 65 -17.35 5.12 6.82
CA ARG A 65 -17.33 6.57 7.13
C ARG A 65 -16.81 7.39 5.97
N PHE A 66 -15.81 6.91 5.25
CA PHE A 66 -15.20 7.60 4.11
C PHE A 66 -15.77 7.18 2.75
N ASN A 67 -16.91 6.45 2.72
CA ASN A 67 -17.55 5.98 1.48
C ASN A 67 -16.55 5.30 0.52
N VAL A 68 -15.68 4.45 1.06
CA VAL A 68 -14.59 3.82 0.30
C VAL A 68 -15.13 2.85 -0.73
N ILE A 69 -14.83 3.10 -1.99
CA ILE A 69 -15.17 2.21 -3.10
C ILE A 69 -13.91 1.44 -3.57
N THR A 70 -14.14 0.45 -4.42
CA THR A 70 -13.04 -0.32 -5.01
C THR A 70 -12.09 0.59 -5.78
N GLY A 71 -10.80 0.49 -5.48
CA GLY A 71 -9.74 1.33 -6.07
C GLY A 71 -9.30 2.52 -5.21
N ASP A 72 -10.15 3.05 -4.31
CA ASP A 72 -9.83 4.26 -3.53
C ASP A 72 -8.55 4.13 -2.67
N THR A 73 -8.24 2.94 -2.20
CA THR A 73 -7.03 2.69 -1.37
C THR A 73 -5.82 2.26 -2.18
N GLU A 74 -5.95 2.21 -3.52
CA GLU A 74 -4.83 1.88 -4.39
C GLU A 74 -3.73 2.95 -4.29
N GLY A 75 -2.50 2.48 -4.11
CA GLY A 75 -1.35 3.36 -3.93
C GLY A 75 -1.13 3.87 -2.50
N PHE A 76 -2.11 3.78 -1.59
CA PHE A 76 -1.98 4.31 -0.23
C PHE A 76 -0.81 3.67 0.55
N VAL A 77 -0.59 2.38 0.37
CA VAL A 77 0.53 1.66 0.98
C VAL A 77 1.90 2.25 0.62
N ASN A 78 2.03 2.92 -0.54
CA ASN A 78 3.30 3.49 -0.97
C ASN A 78 3.70 4.72 -0.14
N TYR A 79 2.74 5.43 0.48
CA TYR A 79 3.07 6.58 1.31
C TYR A 79 3.91 6.21 2.53
N GLY A 80 3.73 5.01 3.08
CA GLY A 80 4.59 4.53 4.16
C GLY A 80 6.07 4.45 3.74
N LEU A 81 6.36 4.07 2.49
CA LEU A 81 7.73 4.04 1.97
C LEU A 81 8.36 5.41 1.74
N SER A 82 7.58 6.49 1.72
CA SER A 82 8.12 7.85 1.63
C SER A 82 8.60 8.40 2.97
N ILE A 83 8.37 7.69 4.07
CA ILE A 83 8.89 8.03 5.40
C ILE A 83 10.37 7.66 5.47
N GLN A 84 11.20 8.59 5.90
CA GLN A 84 12.64 8.37 6.02
C GLN A 84 12.96 7.16 6.91
N GLY A 85 13.77 6.24 6.41
CA GLY A 85 14.20 5.04 7.15
C GLY A 85 13.29 3.83 6.97
N VAL A 86 12.07 3.99 6.46
CA VAL A 86 11.14 2.89 6.24
C VAL A 86 11.61 2.04 5.05
N GLN A 87 11.65 0.74 5.25
CA GLN A 87 12.04 -0.26 4.25
C GLN A 87 10.86 -1.13 3.78
N MET A 88 9.84 -1.27 4.63
CA MET A 88 8.62 -2.02 4.34
C MET A 88 7.40 -1.25 4.80
N SER A 89 6.35 -1.24 3.98
CA SER A 89 5.06 -0.65 4.30
C SER A 89 3.94 -1.66 4.13
N ALA A 90 3.03 -1.69 5.09
CA ALA A 90 1.83 -2.51 5.09
C ALA A 90 0.57 -1.65 5.25
N LEU A 91 -0.44 -1.94 4.45
CA LEU A 91 -1.79 -1.41 4.61
C LEU A 91 -2.76 -2.58 4.79
N ILE A 92 -3.43 -2.63 5.95
CA ILE A 92 -4.35 -3.70 6.34
C ILE A 92 -5.75 -3.11 6.47
N ILE A 93 -6.72 -3.65 5.73
CA ILE A 93 -8.06 -3.09 5.63
C ILE A 93 -9.10 -4.16 5.93
N ASP A 94 -9.94 -3.92 6.92
CA ASP A 94 -11.13 -4.72 7.18
C ASP A 94 -12.22 -4.41 6.14
N ARG A 95 -12.62 -5.45 5.39
CA ARG A 95 -13.70 -5.40 4.41
C ARG A 95 -14.93 -6.15 4.89
N GLU A 96 -15.12 -6.31 6.22
CA GLU A 96 -16.18 -7.06 6.90
C GLU A 96 -16.11 -8.58 6.70
N TYR A 97 -16.08 -9.04 5.46
CA TYR A 97 -16.00 -10.47 5.11
C TYR A 97 -14.58 -11.00 4.98
N LEU A 98 -13.59 -10.11 4.93
CA LEU A 98 -12.20 -10.42 4.67
C LEU A 98 -11.31 -9.23 5.03
N VAL A 99 -10.22 -9.49 5.73
CA VAL A 99 -9.15 -8.50 5.93
C VAL A 99 -8.19 -8.57 4.76
N LYS A 100 -8.09 -7.49 3.99
CA LYS A 100 -7.15 -7.37 2.85
C LYS A 100 -5.87 -6.69 3.27
N MET A 101 -4.76 -7.16 2.71
CA MET A 101 -3.44 -6.61 2.97
C MET A 101 -2.73 -6.23 1.68
N SER A 102 -2.02 -5.12 1.73
CA SER A 102 -1.11 -4.68 0.68
C SER A 102 0.26 -4.45 1.30
N PHE A 103 1.29 -4.99 0.67
CA PHE A 103 2.67 -4.89 1.12
C PHE A 103 3.53 -4.25 0.04
N ARG A 104 4.40 -3.35 0.45
CA ARG A 104 5.42 -2.75 -0.42
C ARG A 104 6.74 -2.70 0.34
N SER A 105 7.82 -2.85 -0.38
CA SER A 105 9.16 -2.74 0.20
C SER A 105 10.13 -2.11 -0.77
N ILE A 106 11.27 -1.71 -0.24
CA ILE A 106 12.46 -1.37 -1.01
C ILE A 106 13.55 -2.41 -0.73
N ASP A 107 14.52 -2.50 -1.62
CA ASP A 107 15.74 -3.30 -1.49
C ASP A 107 15.52 -4.79 -1.21
N LYS A 108 15.77 -5.25 0.04
CA LYS A 108 15.95 -6.65 0.35
C LYS A 108 14.69 -7.37 0.83
N PHE A 109 13.72 -6.66 1.42
CA PHE A 109 12.57 -7.31 2.03
C PHE A 109 11.67 -7.99 0.97
N PRO A 110 11.48 -9.33 1.06
CA PRO A 110 10.74 -10.08 0.05
C PRO A 110 9.24 -10.14 0.39
N CYS A 111 8.48 -9.11 0.01
CA CYS A 111 7.04 -9.03 0.27
C CYS A 111 6.26 -10.26 -0.24
N ASN A 112 6.65 -10.83 -1.39
CA ASN A 112 5.99 -12.01 -1.95
C ASN A 112 6.13 -13.24 -1.07
N GLU A 113 7.33 -13.52 -0.55
CA GLU A 113 7.59 -14.65 0.34
C GLU A 113 6.88 -14.46 1.68
N PHE A 114 7.04 -13.29 2.29
CA PHE A 114 6.34 -12.91 3.52
C PHE A 114 4.82 -13.07 3.40
N SER A 115 4.24 -12.59 2.30
CA SER A 115 2.80 -12.68 2.08
C SER A 115 2.33 -14.12 1.84
N ALA A 116 3.10 -14.91 1.11
CA ALA A 116 2.78 -16.33 0.85
C ALA A 116 2.84 -17.15 2.14
N GLU A 117 3.87 -16.93 2.98
CA GLU A 117 4.07 -17.68 4.21
C GLU A 117 2.99 -17.40 5.26
N PHE A 118 2.62 -16.13 5.46
CA PHE A 118 1.79 -15.75 6.61
C PHE A 118 0.35 -15.39 6.25
N PHE A 119 0.06 -14.95 5.01
CA PHE A 119 -1.21 -14.29 4.69
C PHE A 119 -1.90 -14.81 3.43
N ASN A 120 -1.64 -16.06 3.04
CA ASN A 120 -2.26 -16.70 1.88
C ASN A 120 -2.21 -15.82 0.62
N GLY A 121 -1.11 -15.13 0.43
CA GLY A 121 -0.96 -14.13 -0.60
C GLY A 121 0.18 -14.41 -1.57
N GLY A 122 0.63 -13.37 -2.25
CA GLY A 122 1.69 -13.45 -3.22
C GLY A 122 1.84 -12.14 -3.98
N GLY A 123 2.69 -12.16 -4.98
CA GLY A 123 2.98 -10.99 -5.82
C GLY A 123 4.43 -10.96 -6.28
N HIS A 124 4.94 -9.76 -6.44
CA HIS A 124 6.34 -9.52 -6.76
C HIS A 124 7.17 -9.28 -5.49
N LYS A 125 8.48 -9.42 -5.60
CA LYS A 125 9.42 -9.25 -4.48
C LYS A 125 9.12 -8.01 -3.63
N ASN A 126 8.91 -6.87 -4.24
CA ASN A 126 8.69 -5.59 -3.56
C ASN A 126 7.23 -5.09 -3.58
N ALA A 127 6.30 -5.90 -4.08
CA ALA A 127 4.88 -5.56 -4.18
C ALA A 127 4.02 -6.81 -4.11
N ALA A 128 3.41 -7.07 -2.99
CA ALA A 128 2.57 -8.22 -2.76
C ALA A 128 1.26 -7.84 -2.07
N GLY A 129 0.34 -8.76 -2.03
CA GLY A 129 -0.91 -8.65 -1.28
C GLY A 129 -1.25 -9.96 -0.62
N GLY A 130 -2.07 -9.89 0.42
CA GLY A 130 -2.55 -11.06 1.15
C GLY A 130 -3.97 -10.87 1.65
N ALA A 131 -4.51 -11.89 2.28
CA ALA A 131 -5.83 -11.86 2.85
C ALA A 131 -5.93 -12.76 4.09
N SER A 132 -6.80 -12.37 5.01
CA SER A 132 -7.13 -13.16 6.20
C SER A 132 -8.65 -13.20 6.39
N LYS A 133 -9.15 -14.35 6.83
CA LYS A 133 -10.56 -14.51 7.25
C LYS A 133 -10.75 -14.26 8.74
N ASP A 134 -9.68 -13.93 9.43
CA ASP A 134 -9.70 -13.61 10.87
C ASP A 134 -10.12 -12.15 11.09
N THR A 135 -10.31 -11.77 12.35
CA THR A 135 -10.60 -10.37 12.72
C THR A 135 -9.43 -9.45 12.37
N LEU A 136 -9.71 -8.14 12.26
CA LEU A 136 -8.67 -7.14 12.05
C LEU A 136 -7.61 -7.20 13.14
N ASP A 137 -8.02 -7.26 14.43
CA ASP A 137 -7.11 -7.28 15.57
C ASP A 137 -6.18 -8.49 15.56
N ASN A 138 -6.72 -9.69 15.31
CA ASN A 138 -5.93 -10.90 15.19
C ASN A 138 -4.96 -10.83 14.00
N THR A 139 -5.41 -10.25 12.89
CA THR A 139 -4.58 -10.07 11.70
C THR A 139 -3.44 -9.08 11.95
N LEU A 140 -3.69 -7.97 12.65
CA LEU A 140 -2.68 -7.00 13.06
C LEU A 140 -1.65 -7.62 14.03
N ASN A 141 -2.12 -8.37 15.02
CA ASN A 141 -1.24 -9.07 15.96
C ASN A 141 -0.37 -10.09 15.23
N LYS A 142 -0.97 -10.89 14.34
CA LYS A 142 -0.23 -11.83 13.49
C LYS A 142 0.81 -11.13 12.64
N PHE A 143 0.47 -9.97 12.03
CA PHE A 143 1.44 -9.19 11.26
C PHE A 143 2.61 -8.74 12.12
N LYS A 144 2.34 -8.16 13.31
CA LYS A 144 3.39 -7.69 14.23
C LYS A 144 4.30 -8.82 14.73
N GLU A 145 3.79 -10.03 14.91
CA GLU A 145 4.63 -11.18 15.26
C GLU A 145 5.41 -11.73 14.07
N SER A 146 4.75 -11.84 12.90
CA SER A 146 5.39 -12.37 11.70
C SER A 146 6.53 -11.48 11.19
N ILE A 147 6.40 -10.15 11.29
CA ILE A 147 7.44 -9.23 10.81
C ILE A 147 8.75 -9.38 11.59
N LYS A 148 8.69 -9.78 12.87
CA LYS A 148 9.87 -10.03 13.69
C LYS A 148 10.72 -11.18 13.14
N THR A 149 10.09 -12.20 12.54
CA THR A 149 10.83 -13.34 11.95
C THR A 149 11.58 -12.94 10.68
N TYR A 150 11.19 -11.81 10.05
CA TYR A 150 11.83 -11.24 8.86
C TYR A 150 12.75 -10.04 9.16
N LYS A 151 13.03 -9.77 10.44
CA LYS A 151 13.86 -8.63 10.87
C LYS A 151 15.24 -8.57 10.18
N SER A 152 15.82 -9.71 9.82
CA SER A 152 17.11 -9.76 9.10
C SER A 152 17.06 -9.21 7.67
N HIS A 153 15.87 -9.00 7.14
CA HIS A 153 15.64 -8.43 5.80
C HIS A 153 15.34 -6.93 5.83
N LEU A 154 15.24 -6.34 7.04
CA LEU A 154 14.98 -4.91 7.28
C LEU A 154 16.28 -4.11 7.48
#